data_91a69be3f4d3c9e80d20904225d94c72
#
_entry.id   91a69be3f4d3c9e80d20904225d94c72
#
_cell.length_a   1.000
_cell.length_b   1.000
_cell.length_c   1.000
_cell.angle_alpha   90.00
_cell.angle_beta   90.00
_cell.angle_gamma   90.00
#
_symmetry.space_group_name_H-M   'P 1'
#
loop_
_entity.id
_entity.type
_entity.pdbx_description
1 polymer ?
#
loop_
_entity_poly.entity_id
_entity_poly.type
_entity_poly.pdbx_seq_one_letter_code
_entity_poly.pdbx_strand_id
1 'polypeptide(L)'
;FSNNLPPRYRDAINALAPKAIDINALLVDVLHISPKAQAKGQTKVTYHESCHLQKSLGVSRQPRDLIRMNPEYNLVEMAEANRCCGCGGSFTLTHYDLSLKMGQRKRDNVIASGAEVVATGCPACMMQLSDMLARNNDPVQVKHTIEIYAESLPR
;
A
#
# COMPACT_ATOMS: atom_id res chain seq x y z
N PHE A 1 -13.14 -17.02 7.94
CA PHE A 1 -12.14 -18.09 7.77
C PHE A 1 -12.29 -19.22 8.77
N SER A 2 -12.51 -18.93 10.07
CA SER A 2 -12.61 -19.96 11.12
C SER A 2 -13.71 -21.00 10.88
N ASN A 3 -14.81 -20.65 10.22
CA ASN A 3 -15.93 -21.55 9.96
C ASN A 3 -15.62 -22.64 8.90
N ASN A 4 -14.60 -22.44 8.07
CA ASN A 4 -14.20 -23.38 7.02
C ASN A 4 -13.09 -24.33 7.46
N LEU A 5 -12.66 -24.25 8.74
CA LEU A 5 -11.57 -25.04 9.28
C LEU A 5 -12.10 -26.14 10.22
N PRO A 6 -11.40 -27.28 10.33
CA PRO A 6 -11.72 -28.29 11.33
C PRO A 6 -11.82 -27.70 12.72
N PRO A 7 -12.80 -28.10 13.56
CA PRO A 7 -13.03 -27.51 14.88
C PRO A 7 -11.79 -27.41 15.77
N ARG A 8 -10.91 -28.41 15.69
CA ARG A 8 -9.64 -28.46 16.47
C ARG A 8 -8.70 -27.29 16.26
N TYR A 9 -8.83 -26.56 15.13
CA TYR A 9 -7.97 -25.39 14.83
C TYR A 9 -8.64 -24.06 15.14
N ARG A 10 -9.96 -24.05 15.37
CA ARG A 10 -10.72 -22.81 15.56
C ARG A 10 -10.26 -22.01 16.75
N ASP A 11 -10.07 -22.68 17.90
CA ASP A 11 -9.65 -22.00 19.15
C ASP A 11 -8.25 -21.41 19.00
N ALA A 12 -7.31 -22.15 18.39
CA ALA A 12 -5.96 -21.68 18.15
C ALA A 12 -5.93 -20.49 17.20
N ILE A 13 -6.74 -20.50 16.13
CA ILE A 13 -6.84 -19.42 15.16
C ILE A 13 -7.50 -18.19 15.78
N ASN A 14 -8.57 -18.37 16.54
CA ASN A 14 -9.24 -17.28 17.24
C ASN A 14 -8.34 -16.62 18.29
N ALA A 15 -7.46 -17.39 18.93
CA ALA A 15 -6.47 -16.86 19.86
C ALA A 15 -5.31 -16.13 19.14
N LEU A 16 -4.97 -16.54 17.91
CA LEU A 16 -3.87 -15.95 17.14
C LEU A 16 -4.31 -14.70 16.37
N ALA A 17 -5.52 -14.69 15.82
CA ALA A 17 -6.01 -13.60 14.95
C ALA A 17 -5.88 -12.20 15.57
N PRO A 18 -6.19 -11.96 16.86
CA PRO A 18 -6.00 -10.66 17.50
C PRO A 18 -4.55 -10.22 17.65
N LYS A 19 -3.59 -11.16 17.50
CA LYS A 19 -2.15 -10.87 17.61
C LYS A 19 -1.52 -10.49 16.28
N ALA A 20 -2.22 -10.75 15.16
CA ALA A 20 -1.77 -10.36 13.83
C ALA A 20 -2.10 -8.88 13.61
N ILE A 21 -1.10 -8.05 13.39
CA ILE A 21 -1.25 -6.64 13.14
C ILE A 21 -0.43 -6.22 11.91
N ASP A 22 -0.95 -5.31 11.11
CA ASP A 22 -0.22 -4.67 10.03
C ASP A 22 0.84 -3.72 10.59
N ILE A 23 2.01 -3.66 9.96
CA ILE A 23 3.14 -2.85 10.44
C ILE A 23 2.81 -1.36 10.50
N ASN A 24 2.01 -0.82 9.54
CA ASN A 24 1.61 0.58 9.57
C ASN A 24 0.70 0.86 10.77
N ALA A 25 -0.24 -0.05 11.06
CA ALA A 25 -1.10 0.06 12.24
C ALA A 25 -0.29 -0.10 13.54
N LEU A 26 0.68 -1.02 13.60
CA LEU A 26 1.56 -1.16 14.74
C LEU A 26 2.29 0.14 15.06
N LEU A 27 2.91 0.77 14.06
CA LEU A 27 3.69 1.99 14.25
C LEU A 27 2.81 3.16 14.67
N VAL A 28 1.68 3.37 14.00
CA VAL A 28 0.85 4.56 14.22
C VAL A 28 -0.10 4.39 15.41
N ASP A 29 -0.82 3.26 15.49
CA ASP A 29 -1.91 3.12 16.45
C ASP A 29 -1.45 2.50 17.80
N VAL A 30 -0.39 1.67 17.78
CA VAL A 30 0.13 1.02 19.00
C VAL A 30 1.34 1.76 19.56
N LEU A 31 2.33 2.08 18.71
CA LEU A 31 3.55 2.78 19.14
C LEU A 31 3.38 4.32 19.11
N HIS A 32 2.23 4.81 18.67
CA HIS A 32 1.86 6.23 18.64
C HIS A 32 2.89 7.12 17.94
N ILE A 33 3.55 6.57 16.92
CA ILE A 33 4.45 7.36 16.09
C ILE A 33 3.61 8.36 15.30
N SER A 34 3.95 9.63 15.42
CA SER A 34 3.22 10.74 14.77
C SER A 34 4.18 11.72 14.11
N PRO A 35 3.76 12.39 13.02
CA PRO A 35 4.59 13.37 12.35
C PRO A 35 4.92 14.53 13.29
N LYS A 36 6.20 14.88 13.42
CA LYS A 36 6.68 15.99 14.26
C LYS A 36 6.47 17.36 13.63
N ALA A 37 6.36 17.43 12.30
CA ALA A 37 6.02 18.63 11.53
C ALA A 37 5.65 18.21 10.10
N GLN A 38 4.73 18.92 9.44
CA GLN A 38 4.51 18.75 8.02
C GLN A 38 5.53 19.58 7.24
N ALA A 39 6.72 19.04 7.00
CA ALA A 39 7.58 19.55 5.95
C ALA A 39 6.98 19.08 4.60
N LYS A 40 6.78 20.00 3.68
CA LYS A 40 6.45 19.67 2.29
C LYS A 40 7.77 19.46 1.56
N GLY A 41 8.21 18.21 1.47
CA GLY A 41 9.33 17.81 0.65
C GLY A 41 9.08 18.13 -0.83
N GLN A 42 10.14 18.06 -1.62
CA GLN A 42 10.06 18.34 -3.06
C GLN A 42 9.56 17.11 -3.83
N THR A 43 9.91 15.89 -3.39
CA THR A 43 9.51 14.63 -4.06
C THR A 43 8.04 14.34 -3.85
N LYS A 44 7.27 14.39 -4.93
CA LYS A 44 5.85 14.04 -4.87
C LYS A 44 5.67 12.54 -4.78
N VAL A 45 4.95 12.09 -3.77
CA VAL A 45 4.57 10.69 -3.59
C VAL A 45 3.06 10.56 -3.58
N THR A 46 2.53 9.54 -4.28
CA THR A 46 1.13 9.16 -4.19
C THR A 46 0.98 7.80 -3.49
N TYR A 47 -0.20 7.51 -2.95
CA TYR A 47 -0.45 6.26 -2.22
C TYR A 47 -1.51 5.42 -2.91
N HIS A 48 -1.14 4.16 -3.26
CA HIS A 48 -2.10 3.14 -3.66
C HIS A 48 -2.58 2.38 -2.43
N GLU A 49 -3.86 2.51 -2.14
CA GLU A 49 -4.53 1.87 -1.02
C GLU A 49 -4.86 0.41 -1.36
N SER A 50 -4.07 -0.52 -0.85
CA SER A 50 -4.26 -1.93 -1.14
C SER A 50 -5.55 -2.47 -0.53
N CYS A 51 -6.29 -3.26 -1.31
CA CYS A 51 -7.65 -3.67 -0.97
C CYS A 51 -7.72 -4.51 0.32
N HIS A 52 -6.73 -5.37 0.59
CA HIS A 52 -6.73 -6.18 1.81
C HIS A 52 -6.40 -5.38 3.07
N LEU A 53 -5.52 -4.39 2.99
CA LEU A 53 -5.25 -3.48 4.11
C LEU A 53 -6.51 -2.69 4.47
N GLN A 54 -7.13 -2.05 3.46
CA GLN A 54 -8.31 -1.23 3.69
C GLN A 54 -9.52 -2.06 4.12
N LYS A 55 -9.89 -3.07 3.32
CA LYS A 55 -11.17 -3.78 3.50
C LYS A 55 -11.13 -4.84 4.59
N SER A 56 -9.98 -5.50 4.78
CA SER A 56 -9.87 -6.59 5.76
C SER A 56 -9.31 -6.13 7.10
N LEU A 57 -8.41 -5.16 7.10
CA LEU A 57 -7.70 -4.72 8.32
C LEU A 57 -8.09 -3.30 8.76
N GLY A 58 -8.86 -2.55 7.96
CA GLY A 58 -9.22 -1.16 8.26
C GLY A 58 -8.04 -0.18 8.21
N VAL A 59 -6.91 -0.59 7.62
CA VAL A 59 -5.69 0.21 7.53
C VAL A 59 -5.72 1.07 6.27
N SER A 60 -5.92 2.36 6.45
CA SER A 60 -6.05 3.35 5.36
C SER A 60 -5.31 4.65 5.69
N ARG A 61 -5.53 5.20 6.90
CA ARG A 61 -4.91 6.43 7.37
C ARG A 61 -3.42 6.24 7.71
N GLN A 62 -3.10 5.15 8.37
CA GLN A 62 -1.78 4.88 8.94
C GLN A 62 -0.63 4.93 7.91
N PRO A 63 -0.74 4.31 6.71
CA PRO A 63 0.29 4.45 5.67
C PRO A 63 0.52 5.89 5.23
N ARG A 64 -0.55 6.68 5.13
CA ARG A 64 -0.47 8.11 4.77
C ARG A 64 0.24 8.93 5.85
N ASP A 65 -0.03 8.61 7.12
CA ASP A 65 0.64 9.26 8.23
C ASP A 65 2.13 8.94 8.24
N LEU A 66 2.52 7.68 7.98
CA LEU A 66 3.94 7.31 7.85
C LEU A 66 4.65 8.02 6.69
N ILE A 67 3.99 8.16 5.54
CA ILE A 67 4.54 8.93 4.42
C ILE A 67 4.77 10.39 4.83
N ARG A 68 3.80 11.01 5.53
CA ARG A 68 3.90 12.40 5.99
C ARG A 68 4.99 12.63 7.05
N MET A 69 5.46 11.57 7.70
CA MET A 69 6.56 11.67 8.67
C MET A 69 7.91 11.91 8.01
N ASN A 70 8.06 11.54 6.75
CA ASN A 70 9.28 11.82 6.02
C ASN A 70 9.25 13.22 5.39
N PRO A 71 10.12 14.15 5.86
CA PRO A 71 10.09 15.54 5.41
C PRO A 71 10.52 15.73 3.95
N GLU A 72 11.12 14.74 3.31
CA GLU A 72 11.55 14.81 1.91
C GLU A 72 10.38 14.60 0.93
N TYR A 73 9.27 14.04 1.40
CA TYR A 73 8.13 13.69 0.57
C TYR A 73 6.94 14.63 0.76
N ASN A 74 6.23 14.85 -0.34
CA ASN A 74 4.96 15.55 -0.40
C ASN A 74 3.87 14.59 -0.87
N LEU A 75 2.98 14.18 0.02
CA LEU A 75 1.88 13.27 -0.32
C LEU A 75 0.83 13.99 -1.16
N VAL A 76 0.63 13.51 -2.38
CA VAL A 76 -0.44 13.92 -3.32
C VAL A 76 -1.36 12.73 -3.56
N GLU A 77 -2.66 12.90 -3.39
CA GLU A 77 -3.59 11.80 -3.58
C GLU A 77 -3.88 11.59 -5.08
N MET A 78 -3.82 10.31 -5.53
CA MET A 78 -4.30 9.95 -6.86
C MET A 78 -5.82 9.76 -6.87
N ALA A 79 -6.43 9.91 -8.02
CA ALA A 79 -7.81 9.50 -8.22
C ALA A 79 -7.96 7.99 -8.01
N GLU A 80 -9.06 7.57 -7.38
CA GLU A 80 -9.35 6.14 -7.13
C GLU A 80 -8.22 5.40 -6.38
N ALA A 81 -7.59 6.03 -5.41
CA ALA A 81 -6.49 5.43 -4.63
C ALA A 81 -6.84 4.03 -4.10
N ASN A 82 -8.09 3.84 -3.67
CA ASN A 82 -8.64 2.60 -3.10
C ASN A 82 -9.13 1.56 -4.15
N ARG A 83 -9.02 1.85 -5.45
CA ARG A 83 -9.39 0.90 -6.49
C ARG A 83 -8.29 -0.13 -6.68
N CYS A 84 -8.66 -1.41 -6.85
CA CYS A 84 -7.72 -2.50 -7.04
C CYS A 84 -6.77 -2.23 -8.22
N CYS A 85 -5.50 -2.60 -8.04
CA CYS A 85 -4.45 -2.51 -9.08
C CYS A 85 -4.49 -3.67 -10.10
N GLY A 86 -5.35 -4.67 -9.87
CA GLY A 86 -5.48 -5.81 -10.77
C GLY A 86 -4.68 -7.06 -10.37
N CYS A 87 -3.76 -7.00 -9.38
CA CYS A 87 -2.95 -8.15 -9.01
C CYS A 87 -3.80 -9.34 -8.51
N GLY A 88 -4.53 -9.19 -7.41
CA GLY A 88 -5.51 -10.17 -6.92
C GLY A 88 -5.03 -11.62 -6.75
N GLY A 89 -3.75 -11.87 -6.43
CA GLY A 89 -3.20 -13.22 -6.27
C GLY A 89 -3.31 -14.04 -7.57
N SER A 90 -4.02 -15.16 -7.56
CA SER A 90 -4.22 -16.02 -8.75
C SER A 90 -5.03 -15.35 -9.88
N PHE A 91 -5.74 -14.27 -9.60
CA PHE A 91 -6.53 -13.54 -10.58
C PHE A 91 -5.69 -13.06 -11.78
N THR A 92 -4.48 -12.57 -11.54
CA THR A 92 -3.55 -12.17 -12.60
C THR A 92 -3.20 -13.33 -13.54
N LEU A 93 -3.12 -14.57 -13.03
CA LEU A 93 -2.80 -15.75 -13.83
C LEU A 93 -4.03 -16.24 -14.62
N THR A 94 -5.21 -16.19 -14.03
CA THR A 94 -6.44 -16.75 -14.62
C THR A 94 -7.21 -15.77 -15.51
N HIS A 95 -7.04 -14.44 -15.26
CA HIS A 95 -7.76 -13.36 -15.94
C HIS A 95 -6.79 -12.24 -16.35
N TYR A 96 -5.74 -12.64 -17.05
CA TYR A 96 -4.61 -11.76 -17.37
C TYR A 96 -5.02 -10.45 -18.07
N ASP A 97 -5.83 -10.52 -19.12
CA ASP A 97 -6.27 -9.35 -19.89
C ASP A 97 -7.08 -8.36 -19.03
N LEU A 98 -7.89 -8.88 -18.12
CA LEU A 98 -8.66 -8.03 -17.20
C LEU A 98 -7.75 -7.40 -16.15
N SER A 99 -6.80 -8.17 -15.63
CA SER A 99 -5.76 -7.69 -14.71
C SER A 99 -4.96 -6.54 -15.34
N LEU A 100 -4.54 -6.69 -16.60
CA LEU A 100 -3.84 -5.62 -17.33
C LEU A 100 -4.69 -4.35 -17.47
N LYS A 101 -5.96 -4.46 -17.84
CA LYS A 101 -6.86 -3.29 -17.95
C LYS A 101 -7.01 -2.55 -16.61
N MET A 102 -7.11 -3.30 -15.52
CA MET A 102 -7.19 -2.73 -14.18
C MET A 102 -5.88 -2.05 -13.78
N GLY A 103 -4.75 -2.71 -14.07
CA GLY A 103 -3.41 -2.19 -13.83
C GLY A 103 -3.14 -0.91 -14.62
N GLN A 104 -3.50 -0.89 -15.90
CA GLN A 104 -3.36 0.29 -16.77
C GLN A 104 -4.12 1.49 -16.22
N ARG A 105 -5.39 1.31 -15.83
CA ARG A 105 -6.18 2.39 -15.21
C ARG A 105 -5.52 2.92 -13.93
N LYS A 106 -4.98 2.02 -13.10
CA LYS A 106 -4.26 2.42 -11.88
C LYS A 106 -2.99 3.21 -12.23
N ARG A 107 -2.20 2.73 -13.20
CA ARG A 107 -1.01 3.43 -13.73
C ARG A 107 -1.38 4.84 -14.21
N ASP A 108 -2.46 4.98 -14.99
CA ASP A 108 -2.89 6.29 -15.53
C ASP A 108 -3.24 7.26 -14.38
N ASN A 109 -3.88 6.79 -13.31
CA ASN A 109 -4.15 7.61 -12.12
C ASN A 109 -2.86 8.01 -11.38
N VAL A 110 -1.85 7.13 -11.33
CA VAL A 110 -0.53 7.45 -10.76
C VAL A 110 0.12 8.57 -11.58
N ILE A 111 0.18 8.44 -12.89
CA ILE A 111 0.77 9.45 -13.78
C ILE A 111 0.02 10.78 -13.69
N ALA A 112 -1.32 10.75 -13.70
CA ALA A 112 -2.15 11.95 -13.59
C ALA A 112 -1.97 12.69 -12.26
N SER A 113 -1.52 12.02 -11.19
CA SER A 113 -1.22 12.68 -9.92
C SER A 113 0.04 13.54 -9.97
N GLY A 114 0.89 13.36 -10.97
CA GLY A 114 2.20 14.01 -11.09
C GLY A 114 3.21 13.56 -10.05
N ALA A 115 3.01 12.38 -9.46
CA ALA A 115 3.92 11.83 -8.45
C ALA A 115 5.16 11.18 -9.11
N GLU A 116 6.28 11.32 -8.45
CA GLU A 116 7.57 10.70 -8.79
C GLU A 116 7.72 9.32 -8.12
N VAL A 117 6.94 9.09 -7.06
CA VAL A 117 6.91 7.84 -6.30
C VAL A 117 5.46 7.41 -6.09
N VAL A 118 5.17 6.13 -6.27
CA VAL A 118 3.92 5.52 -5.81
C VAL A 118 4.22 4.58 -4.64
N ALA A 119 3.62 4.86 -3.50
CA ALA A 119 3.74 4.06 -2.29
C ALA A 119 2.56 3.10 -2.14
N THR A 120 2.80 1.93 -1.57
CA THR A 120 1.75 0.99 -1.15
C THR A 120 2.24 0.14 0.03
N GLY A 121 1.33 -0.40 0.83
CA GLY A 121 1.64 -1.31 1.93
C GLY A 121 1.56 -2.79 1.54
N CYS A 122 1.60 -3.14 0.25
CA CYS A 122 1.41 -4.51 -0.22
C CYS A 122 2.42 -4.90 -1.30
N PRO A 123 3.29 -5.90 -1.04
CA PRO A 123 4.28 -6.36 -2.03
C PRO A 123 3.66 -6.82 -3.35
N ALA A 124 2.51 -7.48 -3.33
CA ALA A 124 1.82 -7.91 -4.55
C ALA A 124 1.35 -6.70 -5.40
N CYS A 125 0.88 -5.63 -4.73
CA CYS A 125 0.55 -4.38 -5.42
C CYS A 125 1.80 -3.68 -5.95
N MET A 126 2.94 -3.75 -5.23
CA MET A 126 4.22 -3.23 -5.72
C MET A 126 4.61 -3.90 -7.03
N MET A 127 4.55 -5.23 -7.11
CA MET A 127 4.86 -5.98 -8.34
C MET A 127 3.98 -5.54 -9.51
N GLN A 128 2.67 -5.45 -9.31
CA GLN A 128 1.73 -5.04 -10.35
C GLN A 128 1.98 -3.60 -10.82
N LEU A 129 2.21 -2.67 -9.89
CA LEU A 129 2.49 -1.28 -10.22
C LEU A 129 3.82 -1.15 -10.97
N SER A 130 4.86 -1.87 -10.52
CA SER A 130 6.16 -1.89 -11.19
C SER A 130 6.06 -2.44 -12.62
N ASP A 131 5.31 -3.53 -12.83
CA ASP A 131 5.09 -4.09 -14.17
C ASP A 131 4.37 -3.09 -15.09
N MET A 132 3.30 -2.46 -14.61
CA MET A 132 2.54 -1.49 -15.40
C MET A 132 3.36 -0.24 -15.76
N LEU A 133 4.14 0.29 -14.84
CA LEU A 133 5.00 1.45 -15.07
C LEU A 133 6.14 1.09 -16.03
N ALA A 134 6.79 -0.06 -15.83
CA ALA A 134 7.89 -0.52 -16.69
C ALA A 134 7.44 -0.74 -18.15
N ARG A 135 6.27 -1.34 -18.36
CA ARG A 135 5.68 -1.54 -19.71
C ARG A 135 5.46 -0.25 -20.49
N ASN A 136 5.26 0.84 -19.79
CA ASN A 136 5.00 2.16 -20.38
C ASN A 136 6.25 3.08 -20.34
N ASN A 137 7.39 2.57 -19.86
CA ASN A 137 8.62 3.34 -19.65
C ASN A 137 8.42 4.59 -18.76
N ASP A 138 7.54 4.49 -17.77
CA ASP A 138 7.28 5.59 -16.84
C ASP A 138 8.40 5.68 -15.79
N PRO A 139 8.92 6.89 -15.48
CA PRO A 139 10.04 7.07 -14.54
C PRO A 139 9.59 7.08 -13.06
N VAL A 140 8.40 6.60 -12.74
CA VAL A 140 7.85 6.59 -11.39
C VAL A 140 8.40 5.41 -10.60
N GLN A 141 8.92 5.67 -9.41
CA GLN A 141 9.42 4.64 -8.50
C GLN A 141 8.27 4.00 -7.69
N VAL A 142 8.37 2.70 -7.42
CA VAL A 142 7.44 2.00 -6.52
C VAL A 142 8.14 1.73 -5.20
N LYS A 143 7.56 2.17 -4.08
CA LYS A 143 8.11 1.96 -2.73
C LYS A 143 7.08 1.37 -1.77
N HIS A 144 7.55 0.58 -0.82
CA HIS A 144 6.72 0.23 0.33
C HIS A 144 6.62 1.42 1.30
N THR A 145 5.48 1.60 1.95
CA THR A 145 5.30 2.72 2.91
C THR A 145 6.33 2.73 4.03
N ILE A 146 6.77 1.54 4.44
CA ILE A 146 7.81 1.38 5.49
C ILE A 146 9.19 1.79 4.99
N GLU A 147 9.52 1.63 3.71
CA GLU A 147 10.79 2.13 3.15
C GLU A 147 10.83 3.66 3.26
N ILE A 148 9.76 4.34 2.88
CA ILE A 148 9.65 5.80 2.99
C ILE A 148 9.80 6.25 4.44
N TYR A 149 9.16 5.55 5.39
CA TYR A 149 9.30 5.83 6.81
C TYR A 149 10.74 5.58 7.29
N ALA A 150 11.34 4.46 6.93
CA ALA A 150 12.70 4.10 7.35
C ALA A 150 13.76 5.11 6.85
N GLU A 151 13.57 5.68 5.66
CA GLU A 151 14.43 6.75 5.13
C GLU A 151 14.43 8.03 6.00
N SER A 152 13.39 8.24 6.80
CA SER A 152 13.29 9.39 7.72
C SER A 152 13.99 9.18 9.07
N LEU A 153 14.45 7.96 9.35
CA LEU A 153 15.11 7.65 10.61
C LEU A 153 16.59 8.06 10.58
N PRO A 154 17.13 8.56 11.70
CA PRO A 154 18.56 8.86 11.78
C PRO A 154 19.37 7.57 11.57
N ARG A 155 20.42 7.69 10.78
CA ARG A 155 21.41 6.62 10.57
C ARG A 155 22.40 6.56 11.70
#